data_16d347d12fc1a41639ce3a918195a2ed
#
_entry.id   16d347d12fc1a41639ce3a918195a2ed
#
_cell.length_a   1.000
_cell.length_b   1.000
_cell.length_c   1.000
_cell.angle_alpha   90.00
_cell.angle_beta   90.00
_cell.angle_gamma   90.00
#
_symmetry.space_group_name_H-M   'P 1'
#
loop_
_entity.id
_entity.type
_entity.pdbx_description
1 polymer ?
#
loop_
_entity_poly.entity_id
_entity_poly.type
_entity_poly.pdbx_seq_one_letter_code
_entity_poly.pdbx_strand_id
1 'polypeptide(L)'
;MKAKYVQLSCMLVLAASALAIRSVPLLATSAEYASLSARNLYAVNQSSKNRGSISIYDIDAGHRLIKTIHTVPDVGDVRGVAVSAVTGKLYVAYRNNAGVGMIYCVNVSSETVLWNKAINPGVDRLAINPNGQLLYVPTGEEGSANYINVVDANTGDIVRRVYFSNRSHDTLYPLSGPIFQETKATDGSGHYLYLIDPSSYAVSRIGPYSGILGPYVVDGTSSYAVNNVTNLWGMQVVNLKMGQIITANIPNHPSSGDVGLLHGIGWSPDQSEVWQSSTWNDPHIYVWDTLNPMAPILKKRLALRSSRGAHWLTFDIRGDHAYVAPNKNSDEDTEIFNTRAHTSVGVIGSSEDMLEIDFLNGKINQVGDQYGIGRALR
;
A
#
# COMPACT_ATOMS: atom_id res chain seq x y z
N MET A 1 32.92 73.84 44.86
CA MET A 1 32.64 72.67 45.70
C MET A 1 33.28 71.43 45.06
N LYS A 2 34.17 70.79 45.82
CA LYS A 2 35.10 69.82 45.30
C LYS A 2 34.45 68.38 45.19
N ALA A 3 34.50 67.78 44.05
CA ALA A 3 34.15 66.38 43.86
C ALA A 3 35.40 65.52 44.08
N LYS A 4 35.28 64.52 44.97
CA LYS A 4 36.33 63.54 45.27
C LYS A 4 36.16 62.30 44.34
N TYR A 5 37.22 61.98 43.62
CA TYR A 5 37.33 60.74 42.91
C TYR A 5 37.79 59.66 43.87
N VAL A 6 37.07 58.52 43.91
CA VAL A 6 37.47 57.25 44.56
C VAL A 6 37.90 56.35 43.49
N GLN A 7 39.20 55.97 43.45
CA GLN A 7 39.74 54.88 42.63
C GLN A 7 39.45 53.54 43.31
N LEU A 8 38.77 52.64 42.59
CA LEU A 8 38.61 51.27 43.00
C LEU A 8 39.53 50.41 42.14
N SER A 9 40.58 49.86 42.76
CA SER A 9 41.45 48.89 42.12
C SER A 9 40.77 47.53 42.08
N CYS A 10 40.53 47.00 40.92
CA CYS A 10 40.02 45.62 40.71
C CYS A 10 41.20 44.67 40.47
N MET A 11 41.51 43.84 41.44
CA MET A 11 42.43 42.70 41.28
C MET A 11 41.74 41.66 40.38
N LEU A 12 42.39 41.37 39.24
CA LEU A 12 42.03 40.26 38.38
C LEU A 12 42.61 38.96 38.92
N VAL A 13 41.80 38.07 39.46
CA VAL A 13 42.21 36.71 39.80
C VAL A 13 41.95 35.84 38.54
N LEU A 14 42.98 35.45 37.85
CA LEU A 14 42.96 34.44 36.78
C LEU A 14 42.76 33.07 37.40
N ALA A 15 41.54 32.53 37.37
CA ALA A 15 41.27 31.12 37.62
C ALA A 15 41.46 30.38 36.31
N ALA A 16 42.51 29.59 36.19
CA ALA A 16 42.72 28.65 35.11
C ALA A 16 41.77 27.44 35.31
N SER A 17 40.62 27.46 34.66
CA SER A 17 39.73 26.30 34.53
C SER A 17 40.30 25.38 33.46
N ALA A 18 40.85 24.25 33.87
CA ALA A 18 41.18 23.14 32.97
C ALA A 18 39.90 22.63 32.32
N LEU A 19 39.69 22.94 31.04
CA LEU A 19 38.65 22.35 30.22
C LEU A 19 39.00 20.86 30.00
N ALA A 20 38.39 19.97 30.76
CA ALA A 20 38.38 18.55 30.42
C ALA A 20 37.60 18.39 29.11
N ILE A 21 38.31 18.24 28.00
CA ILE A 21 37.75 17.82 26.73
C ILE A 21 37.25 16.39 26.95
N ARG A 22 35.95 16.23 27.27
CA ARG A 22 35.30 14.94 27.14
C ARG A 22 35.33 14.63 25.66
N SER A 23 36.01 13.57 25.27
CA SER A 23 35.91 12.97 23.95
C SER A 23 34.42 12.67 23.69
N VAL A 24 33.79 13.46 22.83
CA VAL A 24 32.50 13.11 22.26
C VAL A 24 32.72 11.80 21.51
N PRO A 25 31.97 10.74 21.80
CA PRO A 25 32.11 9.50 21.03
C PRO A 25 31.92 9.86 19.55
N LEU A 26 32.87 9.43 18.73
CA LEU A 26 32.81 9.56 17.29
C LEU A 26 31.42 9.08 16.87
N LEU A 27 30.65 9.96 16.24
CA LEU A 27 29.39 9.56 15.61
C LEU A 27 29.70 8.40 14.69
N ALA A 28 28.98 7.30 14.87
CA ALA A 28 29.11 6.14 14.02
C ALA A 28 29.13 6.57 12.56
N THR A 29 30.04 6.01 11.79
CA THR A 29 30.17 6.36 10.37
C THR A 29 28.86 6.02 9.64
N SER A 30 28.58 6.66 8.54
CA SER A 30 27.38 6.38 7.73
C SER A 30 27.24 4.89 7.35
N ALA A 31 28.35 4.16 7.28
CA ALA A 31 28.39 2.72 7.04
C ALA A 31 27.89 1.89 8.25
N GLU A 32 28.19 2.32 9.48
CA GLU A 32 27.66 1.66 10.69
C GLU A 32 26.17 1.90 10.87
N TYR A 33 25.67 3.12 10.52
CA TYR A 33 24.23 3.39 10.51
C TYR A 33 23.50 2.57 9.44
N ALA A 34 24.09 2.40 8.26
CA ALA A 34 23.52 1.59 7.19
C ALA A 34 23.44 0.09 7.57
N SER A 35 24.33 -0.41 8.43
CA SER A 35 24.29 -1.80 8.91
C SER A 35 23.19 -2.09 9.93
N LEU A 36 22.58 -1.05 10.50
CA LEU A 36 21.54 -1.16 11.53
C LEU A 36 20.12 -1.07 10.98
N SER A 37 19.95 -0.67 9.72
CA SER A 37 18.67 -0.58 9.04
C SER A 37 18.61 -1.57 7.88
N ALA A 38 17.46 -2.19 7.66
CA ALA A 38 17.20 -3.04 6.51
C ALA A 38 15.80 -2.72 5.95
N ARG A 39 15.74 -2.54 4.65
CA ARG A 39 14.49 -2.30 3.89
C ARG A 39 14.19 -3.53 3.06
N ASN A 40 13.14 -4.23 3.42
CA ASN A 40 12.81 -5.51 2.80
C ASN A 40 11.44 -5.46 2.11
N LEU A 41 11.41 -5.81 0.83
CA LEU A 41 10.16 -6.04 0.11
C LEU A 41 9.71 -7.49 0.38
N TYR A 42 8.52 -7.62 0.93
CA TYR A 42 7.81 -8.88 1.09
C TYR A 42 6.84 -9.04 -0.07
N ALA A 43 7.11 -10.00 -0.93
CA ALA A 43 6.37 -10.22 -2.17
C ALA A 43 5.70 -11.60 -2.12
N VAL A 44 4.36 -11.61 -2.17
CA VAL A 44 3.58 -12.86 -2.19
C VAL A 44 3.57 -13.41 -3.60
N ASN A 45 4.18 -14.58 -3.79
CA ASN A 45 4.33 -15.20 -5.11
C ASN A 45 2.97 -15.67 -5.66
N GLN A 46 2.69 -15.31 -6.90
CA GLN A 46 1.52 -15.78 -7.64
C GLN A 46 1.85 -16.83 -8.70
N SER A 47 3.11 -17.04 -9.01
CA SER A 47 3.56 -18.02 -10.00
C SER A 47 3.10 -19.44 -9.64
N SER A 48 2.81 -20.25 -10.65
CA SER A 48 2.35 -21.62 -10.48
C SER A 48 3.32 -22.52 -9.69
N LYS A 49 4.62 -22.16 -9.67
CA LYS A 49 5.67 -22.95 -9.02
C LYS A 49 5.73 -22.81 -7.50
N ASN A 50 5.43 -21.63 -6.97
CA ASN A 50 5.60 -21.32 -5.55
C ASN A 50 4.50 -20.42 -4.99
N ARG A 51 3.30 -20.51 -5.56
CA ARG A 51 2.15 -19.67 -5.23
C ARG A 51 1.86 -19.65 -3.72
N GLY A 52 1.67 -18.44 -3.19
CA GLY A 52 1.40 -18.22 -1.77
C GLY A 52 2.64 -18.24 -0.86
N SER A 53 3.83 -18.63 -1.36
CA SER A 53 5.07 -18.39 -0.61
C SER A 53 5.41 -16.90 -0.64
N ILE A 54 6.25 -16.46 0.30
CA ILE A 54 6.67 -15.05 0.42
C ILE A 54 8.14 -14.94 0.12
N SER A 55 8.49 -14.27 -0.96
CA SER A 55 9.88 -13.92 -1.28
C SER A 55 10.24 -12.59 -0.63
N ILE A 56 11.41 -12.53 0.01
CA ILE A 56 11.93 -11.35 0.69
C ILE A 56 13.12 -10.83 -0.10
N TYR A 57 13.05 -9.58 -0.52
CA TYR A 57 14.09 -8.92 -1.30
C TYR A 57 14.67 -7.75 -0.52
N ASP A 58 16.01 -7.61 -0.57
CA ASP A 58 16.75 -6.46 -0.02
C ASP A 58 16.65 -5.29 -1.01
N ILE A 59 15.87 -4.27 -0.67
CA ILE A 59 15.64 -3.10 -1.53
C ILE A 59 16.94 -2.32 -1.76
N ASP A 60 17.72 -2.11 -0.71
CA ASP A 60 18.95 -1.31 -0.76
C ASP A 60 20.09 -2.04 -1.48
N ALA A 61 20.02 -3.38 -1.61
CA ALA A 61 20.95 -4.19 -2.38
C ALA A 61 20.45 -4.52 -3.80
N GLY A 62 19.72 -3.62 -4.42
CA GLY A 62 19.20 -3.76 -5.79
C GLY A 62 18.15 -4.87 -5.92
N HIS A 63 17.32 -5.05 -4.91
CA HIS A 63 16.27 -6.08 -4.85
C HIS A 63 16.80 -7.51 -4.93
N ARG A 64 17.97 -7.74 -4.33
CA ARG A 64 18.54 -9.07 -4.22
C ARG A 64 17.64 -9.95 -3.36
N LEU A 65 17.27 -11.13 -3.87
CA LEU A 65 16.51 -12.12 -3.10
C LEU A 65 17.32 -12.55 -1.87
N ILE A 66 16.77 -12.35 -0.68
CA ILE A 66 17.34 -12.80 0.59
C ILE A 66 16.94 -14.27 0.80
N LYS A 67 15.64 -14.54 0.75
CA LYS A 67 15.07 -15.89 0.96
C LYS A 67 13.61 -15.95 0.50
N THR A 68 13.08 -17.18 0.51
CA THR A 68 11.64 -17.43 0.32
C THR A 68 11.11 -18.19 1.52
N ILE A 69 10.04 -17.69 2.13
CA ILE A 69 9.30 -18.36 3.19
C ILE A 69 8.22 -19.22 2.54
N HIS A 70 8.28 -20.53 2.74
CA HIS A 70 7.21 -21.44 2.36
C HIS A 70 6.15 -21.45 3.45
N THR A 71 4.93 -21.06 3.12
CA THR A 71 3.85 -20.81 4.08
C THR A 71 2.89 -21.99 4.14
N VAL A 72 1.77 -21.89 3.45
CA VAL A 72 0.70 -22.90 3.45
C VAL A 72 0.63 -23.58 2.09
N PRO A 73 0.32 -24.87 2.04
CA PRO A 73 -0.02 -25.55 0.79
C PRO A 73 -1.40 -25.10 0.30
N ASP A 74 -1.75 -25.49 -0.93
CA ASP A 74 -3.10 -25.36 -1.47
C ASP A 74 -3.55 -23.92 -1.75
N VAL A 75 -2.61 -23.01 -2.10
CA VAL A 75 -2.93 -21.67 -2.56
C VAL A 75 -3.27 -21.71 -4.05
N GLY A 76 -4.55 -21.47 -4.37
CA GLY A 76 -5.05 -21.39 -5.74
C GLY A 76 -4.94 -20.00 -6.35
N ASP A 77 -5.11 -18.96 -5.53
CA ASP A 77 -5.18 -17.58 -6.00
C ASP A 77 -4.87 -16.61 -4.85
N VAL A 78 -3.82 -15.81 -4.97
CA VAL A 78 -3.47 -14.76 -3.98
C VAL A 78 -4.41 -13.57 -4.15
N ARG A 79 -4.83 -12.95 -3.04
CA ARG A 79 -5.87 -11.90 -3.05
C ARG A 79 -5.51 -10.62 -2.32
N GLY A 80 -4.58 -10.66 -1.41
CA GLY A 80 -4.20 -9.46 -0.68
C GLY A 80 -3.22 -9.72 0.45
N VAL A 81 -2.52 -8.68 0.87
CA VAL A 81 -1.54 -8.71 1.95
C VAL A 81 -1.71 -7.51 2.88
N ALA A 82 -1.53 -7.72 4.17
CA ALA A 82 -1.46 -6.64 5.15
C ALA A 82 -0.44 -6.98 6.24
N VAL A 83 0.12 -5.97 6.89
CA VAL A 83 1.10 -6.15 7.96
C VAL A 83 0.90 -5.13 9.07
N SER A 84 1.16 -5.52 10.31
CA SER A 84 1.16 -4.63 11.45
C SER A 84 2.55 -4.50 12.05
N ALA A 85 3.09 -3.29 12.07
CA ALA A 85 4.34 -3.00 12.80
C ALA A 85 4.18 -3.21 14.32
N VAL A 86 2.98 -2.98 14.85
CA VAL A 86 2.70 -3.09 16.29
C VAL A 86 2.77 -4.54 16.77
N THR A 87 2.21 -5.47 15.99
CA THR A 87 2.12 -6.88 16.39
C THR A 87 3.17 -7.76 15.73
N GLY A 88 3.90 -7.25 14.73
CA GLY A 88 4.89 -8.02 13.98
C GLY A 88 4.29 -9.16 13.18
N LYS A 89 3.03 -9.02 12.75
CA LYS A 89 2.29 -10.04 12.02
C LYS A 89 1.96 -9.60 10.61
N LEU A 90 2.15 -10.50 9.66
CA LEU A 90 1.79 -10.35 8.26
C LEU A 90 0.65 -11.31 7.93
N TYR A 91 -0.32 -10.84 7.17
CA TYR A 91 -1.53 -11.56 6.81
C TYR A 91 -1.64 -11.63 5.30
N VAL A 92 -1.96 -12.81 4.77
CA VAL A 92 -2.20 -13.01 3.34
C VAL A 92 -3.58 -13.61 3.14
N ALA A 93 -4.40 -12.91 2.37
CA ALA A 93 -5.67 -13.40 1.89
C ALA A 93 -5.46 -14.19 0.59
N TYR A 94 -6.11 -15.35 0.47
CA TYR A 94 -6.01 -16.19 -0.71
C TYR A 94 -7.27 -17.04 -0.89
N ARG A 95 -7.49 -17.54 -2.08
CA ARG A 95 -8.40 -18.67 -2.30
C ARG A 95 -7.58 -19.96 -2.41
N ASN A 96 -8.06 -20.99 -1.76
CA ASN A 96 -7.46 -22.31 -1.96
C ASN A 96 -7.91 -22.93 -3.29
N ASN A 97 -7.36 -24.08 -3.65
CA ASN A 97 -7.71 -24.75 -4.91
C ASN A 97 -9.19 -25.20 -4.99
N ALA A 98 -9.90 -25.26 -3.87
CA ALA A 98 -11.34 -25.50 -3.81
C ALA A 98 -12.18 -24.21 -3.93
N GLY A 99 -11.54 -23.04 -4.10
CA GLY A 99 -12.21 -21.74 -4.20
C GLY A 99 -12.63 -21.13 -2.86
N VAL A 100 -12.26 -21.73 -1.72
CA VAL A 100 -12.59 -21.21 -0.40
C VAL A 100 -11.69 -20.03 -0.06
N GLY A 101 -12.27 -18.93 0.40
CA GLY A 101 -11.53 -17.79 0.91
C GLY A 101 -10.82 -18.12 2.21
N MET A 102 -9.54 -17.85 2.28
CA MET A 102 -8.64 -18.21 3.36
C MET A 102 -7.80 -16.99 3.76
N ILE A 103 -7.39 -16.93 5.01
CA ILE A 103 -6.31 -16.04 5.47
C ILE A 103 -5.32 -16.86 6.28
N TYR A 104 -4.03 -16.69 6.01
CA TYR A 104 -3.00 -17.13 6.94
C TYR A 104 -2.27 -15.93 7.54
N CYS A 105 -1.79 -16.12 8.77
CA CYS A 105 -1.01 -15.15 9.54
C CYS A 105 0.39 -15.69 9.76
N VAL A 106 1.40 -14.87 9.46
CA VAL A 106 2.83 -15.17 9.68
C VAL A 106 3.39 -14.21 10.72
N ASN A 107 4.13 -14.73 11.66
CA ASN A 107 5.01 -13.90 12.51
C ASN A 107 6.23 -13.49 11.69
N VAL A 108 6.44 -12.19 11.52
CA VAL A 108 7.53 -11.65 10.66
C VAL A 108 8.92 -12.01 11.19
N SER A 109 9.11 -12.04 12.51
CA SER A 109 10.43 -12.30 13.11
C SER A 109 10.80 -13.78 13.14
N SER A 110 9.85 -14.67 13.44
CA SER A 110 10.08 -16.12 13.46
C SER A 110 9.79 -16.80 12.12
N GLU A 111 9.13 -16.09 11.19
CA GLU A 111 8.73 -16.59 9.87
C GLU A 111 7.83 -17.84 9.92
N THR A 112 7.12 -18.00 11.03
CA THR A 112 6.23 -19.14 11.23
C THR A 112 4.78 -18.74 10.98
N VAL A 113 4.01 -19.64 10.37
CA VAL A 113 2.56 -19.50 10.26
C VAL A 113 1.94 -19.69 11.64
N LEU A 114 1.26 -18.67 12.15
CA LEU A 114 0.59 -18.69 13.45
C LEU A 114 -0.79 -19.33 13.38
N TRP A 115 -1.52 -19.04 12.31
CA TRP A 115 -2.83 -19.60 12.02
C TRP A 115 -3.14 -19.53 10.52
N ASN A 116 -4.05 -20.40 10.06
CA ASN A 116 -4.61 -20.42 8.71
C ASN A 116 -6.09 -20.78 8.81
N LYS A 117 -6.98 -19.87 8.40
CA LYS A 117 -8.42 -20.02 8.61
C LYS A 117 -9.24 -19.69 7.36
N ALA A 118 -10.33 -20.42 7.21
CA ALA A 118 -11.36 -20.13 6.22
C ALA A 118 -12.18 -18.90 6.65
N ILE A 119 -12.36 -17.98 5.71
CA ILE A 119 -13.17 -16.75 5.87
C ILE A 119 -14.29 -16.80 4.83
N ASN A 120 -15.46 -17.26 5.26
CA ASN A 120 -16.62 -17.38 4.37
C ASN A 120 -17.35 -16.03 4.21
N PRO A 121 -17.92 -15.74 3.03
CA PRO A 121 -18.00 -16.58 1.83
C PRO A 121 -16.80 -16.43 0.89
N GLY A 122 -15.85 -15.56 1.17
CA GLY A 122 -14.67 -15.30 0.35
C GLY A 122 -13.79 -14.24 0.96
N VAL A 123 -12.69 -13.95 0.29
CA VAL A 123 -11.71 -12.93 0.68
C VAL A 123 -11.26 -12.15 -0.56
N ASP A 124 -10.83 -10.92 -0.33
CA ASP A 124 -10.14 -10.09 -1.30
C ASP A 124 -9.14 -9.17 -0.57
N ARG A 125 -8.76 -8.04 -1.17
CA ARG A 125 -7.76 -7.12 -0.63
C ARG A 125 -8.20 -6.58 0.71
N LEU A 126 -7.49 -7.02 1.74
CA LEU A 126 -7.80 -6.73 3.14
C LEU A 126 -7.00 -5.52 3.65
N ALA A 127 -7.50 -4.95 4.73
CA ALA A 127 -6.80 -3.91 5.48
C ALA A 127 -6.68 -4.29 6.95
N ILE A 128 -5.70 -3.73 7.65
CA ILE A 128 -5.51 -3.89 9.09
C ILE A 128 -5.62 -2.53 9.79
N ASN A 129 -6.20 -2.49 10.98
CA ASN A 129 -6.25 -1.27 11.76
C ASN A 129 -4.88 -0.88 12.37
N PRO A 130 -4.67 0.38 12.73
CA PRO A 130 -3.37 0.87 13.20
C PRO A 130 -2.81 0.16 14.43
N ASN A 131 -3.66 -0.36 15.32
CA ASN A 131 -3.21 -1.10 16.51
C ASN A 131 -2.97 -2.60 16.26
N GLY A 132 -3.22 -3.09 15.03
CA GLY A 132 -2.96 -4.48 14.64
C GLY A 132 -3.91 -5.52 15.25
N GLN A 133 -5.10 -5.11 15.71
CA GLN A 133 -6.06 -6.00 16.38
C GLN A 133 -7.15 -6.53 15.47
N LEU A 134 -7.50 -5.78 14.41
CA LEU A 134 -8.63 -6.10 13.54
C LEU A 134 -8.23 -6.04 12.07
N LEU A 135 -8.60 -7.07 11.33
CA LEU A 135 -8.57 -7.10 9.87
C LEU A 135 -9.97 -6.77 9.33
N TYR A 136 -10.01 -6.01 8.27
CA TYR A 136 -11.21 -5.71 7.48
C TYR A 136 -11.10 -6.44 6.16
N VAL A 137 -11.95 -7.44 5.97
CA VAL A 137 -11.81 -8.45 4.92
C VAL A 137 -13.05 -8.42 4.03
N PRO A 138 -12.95 -7.92 2.80
CA PRO A 138 -14.05 -7.98 1.85
C PRO A 138 -14.31 -9.42 1.43
N THR A 139 -15.52 -9.69 0.98
CA THR A 139 -15.94 -11.06 0.61
C THR A 139 -15.56 -11.44 -0.82
N GLY A 140 -15.05 -10.46 -1.58
CA GLY A 140 -14.60 -10.63 -2.95
C GLY A 140 -15.71 -10.46 -4.00
N GLU A 141 -15.28 -10.13 -5.19
CA GLU A 141 -16.19 -9.77 -6.30
C GLU A 141 -16.99 -10.96 -6.88
N GLU A 142 -16.55 -12.19 -6.63
CA GLU A 142 -17.23 -13.40 -7.13
C GLU A 142 -18.30 -13.91 -6.18
N GLY A 143 -18.33 -13.39 -4.94
CA GLY A 143 -19.37 -13.70 -3.96
C GLY A 143 -20.65 -12.86 -4.18
N SER A 144 -21.76 -13.29 -3.58
CA SER A 144 -23.00 -12.52 -3.54
C SER A 144 -23.17 -11.70 -2.25
N ALA A 145 -22.19 -11.78 -1.33
CA ALA A 145 -22.29 -11.17 -0.01
C ALA A 145 -22.06 -9.66 -0.07
N ASN A 146 -22.92 -8.92 0.59
CA ASN A 146 -22.96 -7.47 0.65
C ASN A 146 -22.40 -6.92 1.97
N TYR A 147 -21.31 -7.53 2.47
CA TYR A 147 -20.66 -7.12 3.71
C TYR A 147 -19.15 -7.35 3.63
N ILE A 148 -18.43 -6.74 4.56
CA ILE A 148 -17.08 -7.16 4.92
C ILE A 148 -17.11 -7.90 6.27
N ASN A 149 -16.16 -8.81 6.44
CA ASN A 149 -15.88 -9.42 7.73
C ASN A 149 -14.86 -8.57 8.50
N VAL A 150 -15.14 -8.29 9.76
CA VAL A 150 -14.16 -7.79 10.72
C VAL A 150 -13.63 -9.01 11.47
N VAL A 151 -12.35 -9.23 11.39
CA VAL A 151 -11.68 -10.45 11.87
C VAL A 151 -10.70 -10.08 12.97
N ASP A 152 -10.72 -10.80 14.08
CA ASP A 152 -9.69 -10.68 15.11
C ASP A 152 -8.34 -11.11 14.52
N ALA A 153 -7.40 -10.19 14.47
CA ALA A 153 -6.11 -10.40 13.84
C ALA A 153 -5.21 -11.40 14.60
N ASN A 154 -5.49 -11.68 15.87
CA ASN A 154 -4.73 -12.65 16.67
C ASN A 154 -5.21 -14.08 16.44
N THR A 155 -6.53 -14.25 16.31
CA THR A 155 -7.15 -15.59 16.27
C THR A 155 -7.65 -15.98 14.89
N GLY A 156 -7.91 -15.01 13.99
CA GLY A 156 -8.55 -15.24 12.72
C GLY A 156 -10.06 -15.46 12.80
N ASP A 157 -10.69 -15.19 13.95
CA ASP A 157 -12.13 -15.35 14.14
C ASP A 157 -12.90 -14.14 13.63
N ILE A 158 -14.05 -14.36 12.97
CA ILE A 158 -14.93 -13.28 12.55
C ILE A 158 -15.65 -12.75 13.79
N VAL A 159 -15.41 -11.47 14.11
CA VAL A 159 -16.02 -10.80 15.30
C VAL A 159 -17.20 -9.91 14.94
N ARG A 160 -17.30 -9.49 13.67
CA ARG A 160 -18.38 -8.61 13.18
C ARG A 160 -18.53 -8.70 11.68
N ARG A 161 -19.69 -8.26 11.18
CA ARG A 161 -19.94 -7.97 9.76
C ARG A 161 -20.44 -6.54 9.60
N VAL A 162 -19.96 -5.84 8.56
CA VAL A 162 -20.44 -4.51 8.20
C VAL A 162 -21.08 -4.60 6.82
N TYR A 163 -22.36 -4.22 6.73
CA TYR A 163 -23.21 -4.44 5.56
C TYR A 163 -23.26 -3.22 4.65
N PHE A 164 -23.39 -3.47 3.36
CA PHE A 164 -23.56 -2.50 2.28
C PHE A 164 -24.76 -2.88 1.40
N SER A 165 -25.02 -2.11 0.34
CA SER A 165 -26.04 -2.47 -0.65
C SER A 165 -25.55 -3.47 -1.70
N ASN A 166 -24.23 -3.66 -1.85
CA ASN A 166 -23.63 -4.46 -2.93
C ASN A 166 -22.45 -5.29 -2.44
N ARG A 167 -21.92 -6.16 -3.32
CA ARG A 167 -20.75 -7.01 -3.04
C ARG A 167 -19.52 -6.18 -2.70
N SER A 168 -18.77 -6.58 -1.70
CA SER A 168 -17.52 -5.94 -1.29
C SER A 168 -16.33 -6.49 -2.09
N HIS A 169 -15.43 -5.60 -2.55
CA HIS A 169 -14.25 -5.97 -3.30
C HIS A 169 -12.98 -5.50 -2.56
N ASP A 170 -12.53 -4.26 -2.72
CA ASP A 170 -11.34 -3.78 -2.05
C ASP A 170 -11.67 -3.01 -0.77
N THR A 171 -10.91 -3.27 0.31
CA THR A 171 -11.00 -2.54 1.58
C THR A 171 -9.68 -1.85 1.85
N LEU A 172 -9.72 -0.55 2.15
CA LEU A 172 -8.55 0.26 2.46
C LEU A 172 -8.73 0.94 3.83
N TYR A 173 -7.74 0.83 4.69
CA TYR A 173 -7.65 1.59 5.93
C TYR A 173 -6.51 2.61 5.80
N PRO A 174 -6.82 3.91 5.60
CA PRO A 174 -5.81 4.93 5.38
C PRO A 174 -5.07 5.27 6.68
N LEU A 175 -4.08 6.15 6.58
CA LEU A 175 -3.31 6.62 7.74
C LEU A 175 -4.17 7.40 8.74
N SER A 176 -5.28 7.96 8.29
CA SER A 176 -6.27 8.68 9.12
C SER A 176 -7.64 8.65 8.45
N GLY A 177 -8.70 8.83 9.22
CA GLY A 177 -10.06 8.90 8.70
C GLY A 177 -10.81 7.56 8.73
N PRO A 178 -11.86 7.42 7.91
CA PRO A 178 -12.70 6.23 7.86
C PRO A 178 -11.99 5.08 7.12
N ILE A 179 -12.53 3.89 7.28
CA ILE A 179 -12.22 2.75 6.41
C ILE A 179 -12.99 2.95 5.11
N PHE A 180 -12.32 2.74 3.99
CA PHE A 180 -12.94 2.82 2.68
C PHE A 180 -13.25 1.42 2.17
N GLN A 181 -14.37 1.31 1.44
CA GLN A 181 -14.83 0.07 0.85
C GLN A 181 -15.38 0.31 -0.55
N GLU A 182 -14.75 -0.31 -1.53
CA GLU A 182 -15.29 -0.38 -2.88
C GLU A 182 -16.32 -1.50 -2.99
N THR A 183 -17.36 -1.27 -3.77
CA THR A 183 -18.40 -2.28 -4.03
C THR A 183 -18.69 -2.42 -5.52
N LYS A 184 -18.94 -3.65 -5.94
CA LYS A 184 -19.33 -4.00 -7.32
C LYS A 184 -20.83 -3.96 -7.48
N ALA A 185 -21.40 -2.77 -7.70
CA ALA A 185 -22.82 -2.60 -7.95
C ALA A 185 -23.19 -3.00 -9.39
N THR A 186 -23.97 -4.06 -9.54
CA THR A 186 -24.45 -4.54 -10.84
C THR A 186 -25.96 -4.45 -11.02
N ASP A 187 -26.68 -3.96 -10.00
CA ASP A 187 -28.14 -3.92 -9.90
C ASP A 187 -28.77 -2.58 -10.28
N GLY A 188 -27.98 -1.63 -10.78
CA GLY A 188 -28.44 -0.29 -11.11
C GLY A 188 -28.68 0.64 -9.91
N SER A 189 -28.35 0.21 -8.68
CA SER A 189 -28.51 1.03 -7.46
C SER A 189 -27.58 2.24 -7.40
N GLY A 190 -26.72 2.40 -8.42
CA GLY A 190 -25.67 3.42 -8.49
C GLY A 190 -24.34 2.91 -7.94
N HIS A 191 -23.27 3.64 -8.27
CA HIS A 191 -21.90 3.25 -7.97
C HIS A 191 -21.36 4.19 -6.90
N TYR A 192 -21.00 3.63 -5.72
CA TYR A 192 -20.59 4.42 -4.56
C TYR A 192 -19.34 3.83 -3.91
N LEU A 193 -18.48 4.73 -3.45
CA LEU A 193 -17.43 4.40 -2.48
C LEU A 193 -18.03 4.54 -1.07
N TYR A 194 -17.93 3.49 -0.27
CA TYR A 194 -18.46 3.47 1.09
C TYR A 194 -17.36 3.87 2.08
N LEU A 195 -17.78 4.59 3.12
CA LEU A 195 -16.95 5.05 4.22
C LEU A 195 -17.51 4.46 5.50
N ILE A 196 -16.67 3.80 6.28
CA ILE A 196 -17.04 3.14 7.54
C ILE A 196 -16.33 3.87 8.67
N ASP A 197 -17.07 4.37 9.62
CA ASP A 197 -16.49 4.91 10.86
C ASP A 197 -15.88 3.75 11.68
N PRO A 198 -14.56 3.78 11.98
CA PRO A 198 -13.91 2.65 12.62
C PRO A 198 -14.34 2.41 14.10
N SER A 199 -14.98 3.38 14.73
CA SER A 199 -15.42 3.29 16.14
C SER A 199 -16.86 2.80 16.28
N SER A 200 -17.77 3.31 15.46
CA SER A 200 -19.19 3.01 15.51
C SER A 200 -19.64 1.97 14.48
N TYR A 201 -18.84 1.76 13.43
CA TYR A 201 -19.17 1.00 12.21
C TYR A 201 -20.34 1.60 11.42
N ALA A 202 -20.66 2.87 11.65
CA ALA A 202 -21.62 3.60 10.84
C ALA A 202 -21.11 3.71 9.41
N VAL A 203 -22.00 3.46 8.45
CA VAL A 203 -21.68 3.45 7.03
C VAL A 203 -22.26 4.68 6.35
N SER A 204 -21.45 5.40 5.62
CA SER A 204 -21.84 6.45 4.70
C SER A 204 -21.29 6.17 3.30
N ARG A 205 -21.67 6.95 2.30
CA ARG A 205 -21.22 6.73 0.91
C ARG A 205 -21.04 8.03 0.16
N ILE A 206 -20.11 8.01 -0.81
CA ILE A 206 -19.85 9.10 -1.75
C ILE A 206 -20.04 8.59 -3.18
N GLY A 207 -20.66 9.42 -4.02
CA GLY A 207 -20.99 9.14 -5.40
C GLY A 207 -22.30 9.86 -5.79
N PRO A 208 -22.96 9.45 -6.88
CA PRO A 208 -22.63 8.29 -7.72
C PRO A 208 -21.43 8.55 -8.65
N TYR A 209 -20.63 7.52 -8.88
CA TYR A 209 -19.64 7.49 -9.95
C TYR A 209 -20.29 7.13 -11.29
N SER A 210 -19.57 7.33 -12.40
CA SER A 210 -20.13 7.13 -13.74
C SER A 210 -20.29 5.67 -14.17
N GLY A 211 -19.71 4.73 -13.43
CA GLY A 211 -19.76 3.29 -13.69
C GLY A 211 -19.33 2.48 -12.48
N ILE A 212 -19.27 1.16 -12.64
CA ILE A 212 -18.83 0.24 -11.57
C ILE A 212 -17.40 0.60 -11.16
N LEU A 213 -17.18 0.73 -9.87
CA LEU A 213 -15.86 1.02 -9.33
C LEU A 213 -14.92 -0.19 -9.54
N GLY A 214 -13.71 0.11 -9.94
CA GLY A 214 -12.56 -0.77 -9.87
C GLY A 214 -11.67 -0.42 -8.69
N PRO A 215 -10.46 -1.00 -8.59
CA PRO A 215 -9.51 -0.64 -7.55
C PRO A 215 -9.31 0.85 -7.45
N TYR A 216 -9.09 1.31 -6.23
CA TYR A 216 -8.99 2.72 -5.88
C TYR A 216 -7.86 2.94 -4.88
N VAL A 217 -7.49 4.19 -4.70
CA VAL A 217 -6.53 4.64 -3.69
C VAL A 217 -7.00 5.93 -3.06
N VAL A 218 -6.61 6.15 -1.81
CA VAL A 218 -6.90 7.36 -1.04
C VAL A 218 -5.59 8.05 -0.72
N ASP A 219 -5.56 9.38 -0.75
CA ASP A 219 -4.37 10.15 -0.35
C ASP A 219 -4.08 9.98 1.15
N GLY A 220 -2.83 10.26 1.57
CA GLY A 220 -2.39 10.09 2.97
C GLY A 220 -3.13 10.94 3.99
N THR A 221 -3.92 11.93 3.55
CA THR A 221 -4.74 12.79 4.41
C THR A 221 -6.22 12.42 4.43
N SER A 222 -6.64 11.43 3.63
CA SER A 222 -8.05 11.09 3.41
C SER A 222 -8.90 12.26 2.92
N SER A 223 -8.31 13.12 2.10
CA SER A 223 -8.99 14.26 1.49
C SER A 223 -9.51 13.95 0.09
N TYR A 224 -8.85 13.03 -0.61
CA TYR A 224 -9.17 12.65 -1.98
C TYR A 224 -9.10 11.14 -2.14
N ALA A 225 -9.97 10.59 -3.01
CA ALA A 225 -9.85 9.23 -3.51
C ALA A 225 -9.82 9.24 -5.04
N VAL A 226 -9.01 8.35 -5.60
CA VAL A 226 -8.88 8.14 -7.04
C VAL A 226 -9.36 6.74 -7.35
N ASN A 227 -10.27 6.61 -8.32
CA ASN A 227 -10.94 5.35 -8.61
C ASN A 227 -10.83 5.00 -10.10
N ASN A 228 -10.52 3.75 -10.37
CA ASN A 228 -10.83 3.16 -11.67
C ASN A 228 -12.34 2.99 -11.78
N VAL A 229 -12.87 3.19 -12.97
CA VAL A 229 -14.31 3.08 -13.26
C VAL A 229 -14.49 2.31 -14.56
N THR A 230 -15.40 1.36 -14.60
CA THR A 230 -15.66 0.58 -15.82
C THR A 230 -16.06 1.46 -16.99
N ASN A 231 -15.58 1.08 -18.16
CA ASN A 231 -15.79 1.81 -19.42
C ASN A 231 -15.15 3.20 -19.47
N LEU A 232 -14.24 3.50 -18.54
CA LEU A 232 -13.47 4.74 -18.52
C LEU A 232 -11.98 4.44 -18.70
N TRP A 233 -11.40 4.93 -19.79
CA TRP A 233 -9.96 5.01 -19.94
C TRP A 233 -9.46 6.29 -19.28
N GLY A 234 -9.12 6.15 -18.00
CA GLY A 234 -8.80 7.25 -17.13
C GLY A 234 -9.18 6.95 -15.70
N MET A 235 -9.54 7.97 -14.95
CA MET A 235 -9.91 7.85 -13.55
C MET A 235 -10.99 8.85 -13.16
N GLN A 236 -11.72 8.56 -12.08
CA GLN A 236 -12.51 9.56 -11.39
C GLN A 236 -11.86 9.89 -10.04
N VAL A 237 -11.71 11.19 -9.78
CA VAL A 237 -11.20 11.70 -8.52
C VAL A 237 -12.33 12.35 -7.75
N VAL A 238 -12.42 12.02 -6.47
CA VAL A 238 -13.41 12.63 -5.58
C VAL A 238 -12.72 13.44 -4.48
N ASN A 239 -13.21 14.65 -4.25
CA ASN A 239 -12.94 15.39 -3.03
C ASN A 239 -13.86 14.84 -1.93
N LEU A 240 -13.29 14.15 -0.95
CA LEU A 240 -14.05 13.41 0.06
C LEU A 240 -14.84 14.31 1.00
N LYS A 241 -14.37 15.55 1.20
CA LYS A 241 -15.07 16.54 2.04
C LYS A 241 -16.25 17.19 1.32
N MET A 242 -16.08 17.49 0.04
CA MET A 242 -17.07 18.22 -0.75
C MET A 242 -18.04 17.30 -1.51
N GLY A 243 -17.67 16.02 -1.68
CA GLY A 243 -18.41 15.07 -2.52
C GLY A 243 -18.30 15.35 -4.02
N GLN A 244 -17.46 16.31 -4.43
CA GLN A 244 -17.27 16.66 -5.84
C GLN A 244 -16.44 15.59 -6.53
N ILE A 245 -16.93 15.09 -7.67
CA ILE A 245 -16.26 14.11 -8.51
C ILE A 245 -15.88 14.76 -9.84
N ILE A 246 -14.63 14.54 -10.28
CA ILE A 246 -14.17 14.90 -11.62
C ILE A 246 -13.73 13.66 -12.40
N THR A 247 -13.72 13.75 -13.72
CA THR A 247 -13.22 12.70 -14.61
C THR A 247 -11.99 13.19 -15.35
N ALA A 248 -10.93 12.38 -15.31
CA ALA A 248 -9.71 12.58 -16.10
C ALA A 248 -9.56 11.42 -17.10
N ASN A 249 -9.47 11.74 -18.39
CA ASN A 249 -9.38 10.76 -19.47
C ASN A 249 -7.94 10.64 -19.97
N ILE A 250 -7.53 9.42 -20.35
CA ILE A 250 -6.29 9.20 -21.11
C ILE A 250 -6.52 9.69 -22.54
N PRO A 251 -5.76 10.71 -23.00
CA PRO A 251 -5.93 11.24 -24.36
C PRO A 251 -5.64 10.20 -25.44
N ASN A 252 -6.44 10.21 -26.49
CA ASN A 252 -6.26 9.38 -27.69
C ASN A 252 -6.21 7.86 -27.42
N HIS A 253 -6.77 7.41 -26.30
CA HIS A 253 -6.92 5.98 -26.07
C HIS A 253 -8.12 5.47 -26.90
N PRO A 254 -7.98 4.35 -27.63
CA PRO A 254 -9.10 3.77 -28.35
C PRO A 254 -10.21 3.39 -27.37
N SER A 255 -11.41 3.90 -27.60
CA SER A 255 -12.54 3.75 -26.70
C SER A 255 -13.29 2.41 -26.81
N SER A 256 -12.82 1.50 -27.66
CA SER A 256 -13.52 0.23 -27.89
C SER A 256 -12.56 -0.85 -28.43
N GLY A 257 -12.81 -2.08 -28.04
CA GLY A 257 -12.13 -3.28 -28.50
C GLY A 257 -11.24 -3.92 -27.42
N ASP A 258 -10.65 -5.01 -27.71
CA ASP A 258 -9.89 -5.96 -26.88
C ASP A 258 -8.69 -5.40 -26.09
N VAL A 259 -8.77 -4.17 -25.64
CA VAL A 259 -7.75 -3.49 -24.83
C VAL A 259 -8.08 -3.73 -23.37
N GLY A 260 -7.05 -3.95 -22.57
CA GLY A 260 -7.15 -4.24 -21.14
C GLY A 260 -8.01 -3.23 -20.37
N LEU A 261 -8.30 -3.57 -19.14
CA LEU A 261 -8.97 -2.68 -18.19
C LEU A 261 -7.92 -2.00 -17.34
N LEU A 262 -8.15 -0.75 -16.95
CA LEU A 262 -7.36 -0.12 -15.90
C LEU A 262 -7.70 -0.80 -14.56
N HIS A 263 -6.68 -1.23 -13.82
CA HIS A 263 -6.88 -2.04 -12.63
C HIS A 263 -6.03 -1.56 -11.45
N GLY A 264 -4.75 -1.94 -11.36
CA GLY A 264 -3.90 -1.49 -10.26
C GLY A 264 -3.77 0.03 -10.25
N ILE A 265 -3.88 0.63 -9.08
CA ILE A 265 -3.76 2.06 -8.87
C ILE A 265 -3.06 2.33 -7.55
N GLY A 266 -2.12 3.26 -7.54
CA GLY A 266 -1.41 3.67 -6.34
C GLY A 266 -1.06 5.14 -6.37
N TRP A 267 -1.04 5.76 -5.18
CA TRP A 267 -0.55 7.11 -5.00
C TRP A 267 0.90 7.06 -4.55
N SER A 268 1.79 7.82 -5.20
CA SER A 268 3.17 7.92 -4.74
C SER A 268 3.24 8.42 -3.29
N PRO A 269 4.17 7.94 -2.46
CA PRO A 269 4.26 8.34 -1.05
C PRO A 269 4.37 9.85 -0.81
N ASP A 270 4.94 10.60 -1.75
CA ASP A 270 5.01 12.06 -1.71
C ASP A 270 3.73 12.76 -2.21
N GLN A 271 2.73 11.97 -2.64
CA GLN A 271 1.43 12.40 -3.15
C GLN A 271 1.49 13.26 -4.41
N SER A 272 2.61 13.26 -5.11
CA SER A 272 2.77 14.05 -6.35
C SER A 272 2.22 13.35 -7.59
N GLU A 273 2.13 12.00 -7.56
CA GLU A 273 1.72 11.21 -8.71
C GLU A 273 0.76 10.08 -8.34
N VAL A 274 -0.21 9.83 -9.22
CA VAL A 274 -0.98 8.58 -9.24
C VAL A 274 -0.47 7.73 -10.40
N TRP A 275 -0.16 6.47 -10.12
CA TRP A 275 0.20 5.48 -11.11
C TRP A 275 -0.94 4.49 -11.29
N GLN A 276 -1.24 4.15 -12.53
CA GLN A 276 -2.40 3.33 -12.91
C GLN A 276 -1.96 2.28 -13.91
N SER A 277 -2.20 1.01 -13.61
CA SER A 277 -1.82 -0.10 -14.48
C SER A 277 -2.97 -0.50 -15.40
N SER A 278 -2.61 -1.05 -16.57
CA SER A 278 -3.55 -1.67 -17.49
C SER A 278 -3.34 -3.18 -17.55
N THR A 279 -4.43 -3.93 -17.49
CA THR A 279 -4.42 -5.39 -17.56
C THR A 279 -4.46 -5.89 -19.01
N TRP A 280 -4.17 -7.18 -19.18
CA TRP A 280 -4.29 -7.92 -20.44
C TRP A 280 -3.50 -7.22 -21.58
N ASN A 281 -3.81 -7.22 -22.73
CA ASN A 281 -3.06 -6.83 -23.91
C ASN A 281 -2.65 -5.34 -24.02
N ASP A 282 -2.62 -4.60 -22.92
CA ASP A 282 -2.08 -3.23 -22.87
C ASP A 282 -0.91 -3.15 -21.86
N PRO A 283 0.33 -3.40 -22.27
CA PRO A 283 1.49 -3.43 -21.38
C PRO A 283 1.97 -2.03 -21.00
N HIS A 284 1.11 -1.25 -20.34
CA HIS A 284 1.46 0.13 -19.97
C HIS A 284 1.03 0.49 -18.55
N ILE A 285 1.81 1.43 -17.98
CA ILE A 285 1.49 2.19 -16.78
C ILE A 285 1.23 3.64 -17.19
N TYR A 286 0.19 4.22 -16.66
CA TYR A 286 -0.19 5.61 -16.84
C TYR A 286 0.16 6.39 -15.58
N VAL A 287 1.02 7.41 -15.70
CA VAL A 287 1.49 8.25 -14.60
C VAL A 287 0.83 9.60 -14.71
N TRP A 288 0.12 9.99 -13.67
CA TRP A 288 -0.61 11.25 -13.58
C TRP A 288 0.06 12.18 -12.59
N ASP A 289 0.27 13.43 -12.96
CA ASP A 289 0.57 14.50 -12.02
C ASP A 289 -0.69 14.82 -11.23
N THR A 290 -0.61 14.72 -9.92
CA THR A 290 -1.71 14.92 -8.98
C THR A 290 -1.39 15.96 -7.88
N LEU A 291 -0.44 16.86 -8.13
CA LEU A 291 -0.22 18.01 -7.25
C LEU A 291 -1.49 18.83 -7.01
N ASN A 292 -2.36 18.87 -8.00
CA ASN A 292 -3.77 19.26 -7.83
C ASN A 292 -4.67 18.05 -8.18
N PRO A 293 -5.13 17.29 -7.19
CA PRO A 293 -5.91 16.07 -7.45
C PRO A 293 -7.21 16.34 -8.22
N MET A 294 -7.78 17.54 -8.11
CA MET A 294 -9.01 17.91 -8.84
C MET A 294 -8.77 18.41 -10.28
N ALA A 295 -7.51 18.44 -10.72
CA ALA A 295 -7.11 18.74 -12.10
C ALA A 295 -5.88 17.91 -12.49
N PRO A 296 -5.95 16.57 -12.45
CA PRO A 296 -4.81 15.71 -12.73
C PRO A 296 -4.42 15.79 -14.21
N ILE A 297 -3.13 15.67 -14.48
CA ILE A 297 -2.58 15.75 -15.84
C ILE A 297 -1.84 14.45 -16.14
N LEU A 298 -2.17 13.78 -17.25
CA LEU A 298 -1.40 12.62 -17.70
C LEU A 298 0.02 13.05 -18.07
N LYS A 299 1.01 12.60 -17.29
CA LYS A 299 2.40 12.98 -17.39
C LYS A 299 3.19 12.05 -18.29
N LYS A 300 2.95 10.74 -18.14
CA LYS A 300 3.67 9.69 -18.89
C LYS A 300 2.82 8.45 -19.11
N ARG A 301 3.19 7.73 -20.17
CA ARG A 301 2.82 6.35 -20.44
C ARG A 301 4.10 5.52 -20.48
N LEU A 302 4.24 4.55 -19.60
CA LEU A 302 5.43 3.72 -19.46
C LEU A 302 5.13 2.32 -20.00
N ALA A 303 5.93 1.85 -20.92
CA ALA A 303 5.78 0.50 -21.45
C ALA A 303 6.38 -0.52 -20.47
N LEU A 304 5.65 -1.60 -20.21
CA LEU A 304 6.13 -2.78 -19.51
C LEU A 304 7.05 -3.58 -20.46
N ARG A 305 8.07 -4.20 -19.89
CA ARG A 305 9.05 -5.03 -20.61
C ARG A 305 8.96 -6.49 -20.22
N SER A 306 8.50 -6.76 -18.99
CA SER A 306 8.47 -8.10 -18.40
C SER A 306 7.11 -8.78 -18.53
N SER A 307 6.05 -8.06 -18.88
CA SER A 307 4.69 -8.62 -18.92
C SER A 307 3.83 -7.97 -20.02
N ARG A 308 2.76 -8.68 -20.39
CA ARG A 308 1.77 -8.25 -21.40
C ARG A 308 0.71 -7.29 -20.86
N GLY A 309 0.74 -7.04 -19.56
CA GLY A 309 -0.17 -6.16 -18.82
C GLY A 309 0.09 -6.30 -17.34
N ALA A 310 -0.47 -5.42 -16.54
CA ALA A 310 -0.25 -5.38 -15.12
C ALA A 310 -1.57 -5.35 -14.35
N HIS A 311 -1.67 -6.21 -13.35
CA HIS A 311 -2.88 -6.30 -12.53
C HIS A 311 -2.80 -5.39 -11.31
N TRP A 312 -1.64 -5.29 -10.65
CA TRP A 312 -1.47 -4.47 -9.46
C TRP A 312 -0.19 -3.66 -9.47
N LEU A 313 -0.12 -2.66 -8.62
CA LEU A 313 1.11 -1.92 -8.34
C LEU A 313 1.12 -1.40 -6.90
N THR A 314 2.31 -1.29 -6.33
CA THR A 314 2.54 -0.65 -5.04
C THR A 314 3.88 0.11 -5.05
N PHE A 315 4.11 0.93 -4.04
CA PHE A 315 5.36 1.68 -3.88
C PHE A 315 6.13 1.20 -2.66
N ASP A 316 7.44 1.41 -2.67
CA ASP A 316 8.20 1.37 -1.43
C ASP A 316 7.85 2.57 -0.54
N ILE A 317 8.17 2.47 0.75
CA ILE A 317 7.80 3.49 1.76
C ILE A 317 8.37 4.87 1.42
N ARG A 318 9.56 4.91 0.82
CA ARG A 318 10.22 6.18 0.42
C ARG A 318 9.72 6.73 -0.89
N GLY A 319 9.02 5.92 -1.67
CA GLY A 319 8.57 6.28 -3.01
C GLY A 319 9.69 6.30 -4.06
N ASP A 320 10.81 5.65 -3.79
CA ASP A 320 11.91 5.55 -4.77
C ASP A 320 11.61 4.53 -5.87
N HIS A 321 10.81 3.50 -5.55
CA HIS A 321 10.43 2.43 -6.47
C HIS A 321 8.93 2.20 -6.50
N ALA A 322 8.44 1.87 -7.70
CA ALA A 322 7.12 1.29 -7.92
C ALA A 322 7.29 -0.16 -8.41
N TYR A 323 6.56 -1.08 -7.79
CA TYR A 323 6.54 -2.51 -8.12
C TYR A 323 5.26 -2.81 -8.88
N VAL A 324 5.40 -3.26 -10.11
CA VAL A 324 4.30 -3.47 -11.04
C VAL A 324 4.12 -4.96 -11.27
N ALA A 325 3.09 -5.53 -10.66
CA ALA A 325 2.74 -6.94 -10.78
C ALA A 325 2.20 -7.26 -12.16
N PRO A 326 2.59 -8.39 -12.78
CA PRO A 326 2.02 -8.83 -14.04
C PRO A 326 0.54 -9.16 -13.91
N ASN A 327 -0.09 -9.58 -15.00
CA ASN A 327 -1.46 -10.08 -14.96
C ASN A 327 -1.62 -11.18 -13.91
N LYS A 328 -2.80 -11.22 -13.30
CA LYS A 328 -3.13 -12.15 -12.23
C LYS A 328 -2.85 -13.60 -12.61
N ASN A 329 -2.26 -14.34 -11.67
CA ASN A 329 -1.86 -15.74 -11.85
C ASN A 329 -0.87 -16.00 -13.00
N SER A 330 -0.18 -14.96 -13.47
CA SER A 330 0.86 -15.07 -14.50
C SER A 330 2.17 -15.59 -13.91
N ASP A 331 2.95 -16.29 -14.70
CA ASP A 331 4.35 -16.64 -14.40
C ASP A 331 5.34 -15.57 -14.89
N GLU A 332 4.85 -14.46 -15.47
CA GLU A 332 5.66 -13.30 -15.88
C GLU A 332 6.20 -12.55 -14.65
N ASP A 333 7.33 -11.88 -14.81
CA ASP A 333 8.00 -11.19 -13.70
C ASP A 333 7.31 -9.88 -13.31
N THR A 334 7.41 -9.54 -12.03
CA THR A 334 7.07 -8.22 -11.49
C THR A 334 8.16 -7.22 -11.86
N GLU A 335 7.78 -6.12 -12.50
CA GLU A 335 8.71 -5.09 -12.95
C GLU A 335 8.91 -3.99 -11.90
N ILE A 336 10.15 -3.53 -11.76
CA ILE A 336 10.54 -2.47 -10.82
C ILE A 336 10.82 -1.20 -11.59
N PHE A 337 10.17 -0.11 -11.23
CA PHE A 337 10.42 1.21 -11.80
C PHE A 337 11.08 2.14 -10.78
N ASN A 338 12.07 2.90 -11.22
CA ASN A 338 12.49 4.09 -10.51
C ASN A 338 11.43 5.19 -10.73
N THR A 339 10.84 5.69 -9.66
CA THR A 339 9.72 6.63 -9.73
C THR A 339 10.12 8.00 -10.24
N ARG A 340 11.31 8.51 -9.88
CA ARG A 340 11.80 9.83 -10.32
C ARG A 340 12.18 9.84 -11.79
N ALA A 341 12.89 8.80 -12.24
CA ALA A 341 13.32 8.68 -13.63
C ALA A 341 12.18 8.18 -14.54
N HIS A 342 11.16 7.53 -14.00
CA HIS A 342 10.12 6.84 -14.74
C HIS A 342 10.70 5.81 -15.72
N THR A 343 11.61 4.99 -15.23
CA THR A 343 12.30 3.96 -16.02
C THR A 343 12.30 2.63 -15.30
N SER A 344 12.15 1.55 -16.04
CA SER A 344 12.35 0.19 -15.53
C SER A 344 13.81 0.00 -15.12
N VAL A 345 14.04 -0.51 -13.92
CA VAL A 345 15.37 -0.73 -13.34
C VAL A 345 15.65 -2.20 -13.02
N GLY A 346 14.68 -3.08 -13.11
CA GLY A 346 14.86 -4.51 -12.86
C GLY A 346 13.54 -5.25 -12.77
N VAL A 347 13.64 -6.51 -12.42
CA VAL A 347 12.50 -7.41 -12.18
C VAL A 347 12.75 -8.26 -10.94
N ILE A 348 11.65 -8.73 -10.34
CA ILE A 348 11.63 -9.79 -9.34
C ILE A 348 10.66 -10.88 -9.77
N GLY A 349 10.66 -12.01 -9.08
CA GLY A 349 9.74 -13.11 -9.39
C GLY A 349 8.27 -12.69 -9.34
N SER A 350 7.44 -13.37 -10.11
CA SER A 350 6.00 -13.08 -10.25
C SER A 350 5.30 -12.98 -8.90
N SER A 351 4.86 -11.79 -8.55
CA SER A 351 4.19 -11.49 -7.29
C SER A 351 3.11 -10.45 -7.54
N GLU A 352 1.95 -10.63 -6.93
CA GLU A 352 0.83 -9.69 -7.08
C GLU A 352 0.75 -8.74 -5.89
N ASP A 353 0.76 -9.28 -4.67
CA ASP A 353 0.59 -8.53 -3.45
C ASP A 353 1.93 -8.35 -2.76
N MET A 354 2.32 -7.11 -2.57
CA MET A 354 3.64 -6.74 -2.07
C MET A 354 3.54 -5.60 -1.08
N LEU A 355 4.46 -5.56 -0.13
CA LEU A 355 4.64 -4.44 0.79
C LEU A 355 6.07 -4.42 1.33
N GLU A 356 6.51 -3.24 1.76
CA GLU A 356 7.81 -3.07 2.42
C GLU A 356 7.68 -3.23 3.93
N ILE A 357 8.68 -3.87 4.54
CA ILE A 357 8.88 -3.89 6.00
C ILE A 357 10.30 -3.40 6.28
N ASP A 358 10.40 -2.31 7.01
CA ASP A 358 11.68 -1.75 7.45
C ASP A 358 12.02 -2.21 8.86
N PHE A 359 13.28 -2.54 9.04
CA PHE A 359 13.85 -2.91 10.33
C PHE A 359 14.87 -1.88 10.79
N LEU A 360 14.87 -1.61 12.08
CA LEU A 360 15.91 -0.87 12.76
C LEU A 360 16.39 -1.69 13.96
N ASN A 361 17.67 -2.00 14.00
CA ASN A 361 18.27 -2.87 15.04
C ASN A 361 17.53 -4.22 15.17
N GLY A 362 17.13 -4.82 14.06
CA GLY A 362 16.41 -6.11 14.01
C GLY A 362 14.95 -6.07 14.46
N LYS A 363 14.39 -4.90 14.74
CA LYS A 363 12.98 -4.73 15.08
C LYS A 363 12.26 -4.01 13.94
N ILE A 364 10.99 -4.35 13.73
CA ILE A 364 10.16 -3.65 12.75
C ILE A 364 10.05 -2.18 13.18
N ASN A 365 10.43 -1.29 12.28
CA ASN A 365 10.40 0.16 12.47
C ASN A 365 9.17 0.77 11.81
N GLN A 366 8.91 0.39 10.57
CA GLN A 366 7.73 0.83 9.81
C GLN A 366 7.34 -0.19 8.75
N VAL A 367 6.14 -0.08 8.24
CA VAL A 367 5.60 -0.97 7.21
C VAL A 367 4.91 -0.18 6.11
N GLY A 368 4.99 -0.70 4.90
CA GLY A 368 4.21 -0.26 3.75
C GLY A 368 2.81 -0.86 3.75
N ASP A 369 2.10 -0.62 2.67
CA ASP A 369 0.83 -1.26 2.36
C ASP A 369 0.75 -1.63 0.89
N GLN A 370 -0.18 -2.51 0.55
CA GLN A 370 -0.36 -3.00 -0.81
C GLN A 370 -1.03 -2.00 -1.76
N TYR A 371 -1.62 -0.93 -1.26
CA TYR A 371 -2.40 0.01 -2.06
C TYR A 371 -1.58 1.19 -2.59
N GLY A 372 -0.33 1.35 -2.15
CA GLY A 372 0.43 2.55 -2.45
C GLY A 372 -0.34 3.79 -2.03
N ILE A 373 -0.70 3.87 -0.75
CA ILE A 373 -1.36 5.04 -0.17
C ILE A 373 -0.35 6.18 -0.15
N GLY A 374 -0.74 7.34 -0.69
CA GLY A 374 0.05 8.54 -0.58
C GLY A 374 0.28 8.89 0.89
N ARG A 375 1.53 8.93 1.30
CA ARG A 375 1.93 9.26 2.67
C ARG A 375 2.43 10.69 2.71
N ALA A 376 1.73 11.55 3.44
CA ALA A 376 2.29 12.87 3.73
C ALA A 376 3.65 12.66 4.40
N LEU A 377 4.70 13.22 3.80
CA LEU A 377 6.01 13.31 4.43
C LEU A 377 5.80 14.05 5.77
N ARG A 378 6.05 13.37 6.85
CA ARG A 378 5.94 13.92 8.21
C ARG A 378 7.25 14.55 8.62
#